data_ec06bc2c48769baf95f1df390c0cdabf
#
_entry.id   ec06bc2c48769baf95f1df390c0cdabf
#
_cell.length_a   1.000
_cell.length_b   1.000
_cell.length_c   1.000
_cell.angle_alpha   90.00
_cell.angle_beta   90.00
_cell.angle_gamma   90.00
#
_symmetry.space_group_name_H-M   'P 1'
#
loop_
_entity.id
_entity.type
_entity.pdbx_description
1 polymer ?
#
loop_
_entity_poly.entity_id
_entity_poly.type
_entity_poly.pdbx_seq_one_letter_code
_entity_poly.pdbx_strand_id
1 'polypeptide(L)'
;YRDLKKAFEKSAERERLMPQLYHYMLFVLLLKETERFMGYEAFAGRFLNKRVVLYGAGGFGQEMYRALTEGKCGEIVCWVDKRYRIYRELGLPVSAPEEITVCAYDMVFIAVLDTQVCGRIAAELVKQGVDEEKITYIEPAQSEIEILLSILEAGSTV
;
A
#
# COMPACT_ATOMS: atom_id res chain seq x y z
N TYR A 1 17.35 -9.69 -1.74
CA TYR A 1 16.94 -9.76 -0.31
C TYR A 1 18.11 -9.64 0.65
N ARG A 2 19.23 -10.25 0.31
CA ARG A 2 20.42 -10.25 1.19
C ARG A 2 20.95 -8.85 1.46
N ASP A 3 21.15 -8.05 0.41
CA ASP A 3 21.69 -6.70 0.53
C ASP A 3 20.74 -5.78 1.27
N LEU A 4 19.45 -5.92 1.01
CA LEU A 4 18.40 -5.17 1.69
C LEU A 4 18.36 -5.51 3.18
N LYS A 5 18.43 -6.79 3.52
CA LYS A 5 18.46 -7.25 4.90
C LYS A 5 19.67 -6.71 5.65
N LYS A 6 20.86 -6.78 5.05
CA LYS A 6 22.10 -6.28 5.66
C LYS A 6 22.04 -4.78 5.89
N ALA A 7 21.59 -4.03 4.89
CA ALA A 7 21.45 -2.59 5.03
C ALA A 7 20.50 -2.23 6.17
N PHE A 8 19.42 -2.98 6.29
CA PHE A 8 18.41 -2.77 7.30
C PHE A 8 18.93 -3.10 8.71
N GLU A 9 19.64 -4.21 8.87
CA GLU A 9 20.23 -4.62 10.15
C GLU A 9 21.26 -3.63 10.66
N LYS A 10 21.94 -2.91 9.79
CA LYS A 10 22.94 -1.91 10.14
C LYS A 10 22.35 -0.55 10.47
N SER A 11 21.08 -0.34 10.15
CA SER A 11 20.43 0.95 10.37
C SER A 11 20.13 1.19 11.85
N ALA A 12 20.47 2.39 12.34
CA ALA A 12 20.06 2.82 13.68
C ALA A 12 18.54 2.98 13.80
N GLU A 13 17.84 3.12 12.70
CA GLU A 13 16.39 3.26 12.64
C GLU A 13 15.68 1.95 12.33
N ARG A 14 16.40 0.86 12.36
CA ARG A 14 15.91 -0.47 12.02
C ARG A 14 14.56 -0.81 12.63
N GLU A 15 14.43 -0.62 13.95
CA GLU A 15 13.20 -0.96 14.66
C GLU A 15 12.01 -0.12 14.21
N ARG A 16 12.25 1.11 13.82
CA ARG A 16 11.22 2.02 13.34
C ARG A 16 10.82 1.72 11.90
N LEU A 17 11.81 1.48 11.05
CA LEU A 17 11.58 1.29 9.60
C LEU A 17 11.17 -0.14 9.24
N MET A 18 11.49 -1.11 10.10
CA MET A 18 11.25 -2.52 9.83
C MET A 18 9.79 -2.86 9.50
N PRO A 19 8.80 -2.39 10.26
CA PRO A 19 7.40 -2.65 9.90
C PRO A 19 7.02 -2.09 8.55
N GLN A 20 7.50 -0.89 8.21
CA GLN A 20 7.24 -0.26 6.92
C GLN A 20 7.83 -1.05 5.76
N LEU A 21 9.06 -1.50 5.93
CA LEU A 21 9.73 -2.32 4.93
C LEU A 21 9.00 -3.64 4.72
N TYR A 22 8.58 -4.29 5.79
CA TYR A 22 7.85 -5.55 5.70
C TYR A 22 6.48 -5.36 5.05
N HIS A 23 5.79 -4.26 5.33
CA HIS A 23 4.56 -3.91 4.63
C HIS A 23 4.78 -3.86 3.12
N TYR A 24 5.79 -3.12 2.71
CA TYR A 24 6.12 -2.96 1.30
C TYR A 24 6.51 -4.29 0.66
N MET A 25 7.36 -5.06 1.32
CA MET A 25 7.81 -6.35 0.80
C MET A 25 6.68 -7.36 0.76
N LEU A 26 5.82 -7.38 1.77
CA LEU A 26 4.64 -8.24 1.78
C LEU A 26 3.73 -7.90 0.60
N PHE A 27 3.49 -6.62 0.37
CA PHE A 27 2.71 -6.15 -0.76
C PHE A 27 3.30 -6.60 -2.10
N VAL A 28 4.60 -6.40 -2.29
CA VAL A 28 5.31 -6.81 -3.52
C VAL A 28 5.22 -8.32 -3.73
N LEU A 29 5.42 -9.09 -2.67
CA LEU A 29 5.33 -10.55 -2.74
C LEU A 29 3.91 -11.01 -3.06
N LEU A 30 2.90 -10.39 -2.44
CA LEU A 30 1.49 -10.71 -2.73
C LEU A 30 1.13 -10.44 -4.18
N LEU A 31 1.74 -9.44 -4.80
CA LEU A 31 1.47 -9.09 -6.19
C LEU A 31 2.27 -9.93 -7.20
N LYS A 32 3.52 -10.27 -6.87
CA LYS A 32 4.44 -10.92 -7.80
C LYS A 32 4.61 -12.42 -7.59
N GLU A 33 4.42 -12.87 -6.36
CA GLU A 33 4.61 -14.28 -5.96
C GLU A 33 3.30 -14.89 -5.47
N THR A 34 2.24 -14.66 -6.21
CA THR A 34 0.87 -14.99 -5.83
C THR A 34 0.65 -16.46 -5.47
N GLU A 35 1.32 -17.36 -6.16
CA GLU A 35 1.16 -18.80 -5.94
C GLU A 35 1.74 -19.27 -4.61
N ARG A 36 2.65 -18.49 -4.03
CA ARG A 36 3.33 -18.83 -2.78
C ARG A 36 2.69 -18.19 -1.55
N PHE A 37 1.78 -17.23 -1.75
CA PHE A 37 1.18 -16.47 -0.68
C PHE A 37 -0.31 -16.73 -0.59
N MET A 38 -0.72 -17.43 0.45
CA MET A 38 -2.14 -17.79 0.67
C MET A 38 -3.05 -16.60 0.86
N GLY A 39 -2.50 -15.43 1.19
CA GLY A 39 -3.27 -14.21 1.41
C GLY A 39 -3.56 -13.39 0.16
N TYR A 40 -2.99 -13.76 -0.99
CA TYR A 40 -3.13 -12.95 -2.20
C TYR A 40 -4.58 -12.84 -2.67
N GLU A 41 -5.28 -13.95 -2.76
CA GLU A 41 -6.68 -13.95 -3.22
C GLU A 41 -7.58 -13.14 -2.28
N ALA A 42 -7.35 -13.28 -0.98
CA ALA A 42 -8.08 -12.49 0.01
C ALA A 42 -7.76 -11.00 -0.12
N PHE A 43 -6.51 -10.66 -0.36
CA PHE A 43 -6.08 -9.29 -0.56
C PHE A 43 -6.69 -8.71 -1.84
N ALA A 44 -6.53 -9.41 -2.97
CA ALA A 44 -7.10 -8.98 -4.25
C ALA A 44 -8.63 -8.92 -4.21
N GLY A 45 -9.25 -9.83 -3.47
CA GLY A 45 -10.69 -9.89 -3.31
C GLY A 45 -11.29 -8.63 -2.66
N ARG A 46 -10.49 -7.92 -1.86
CA ARG A 46 -10.93 -6.64 -1.26
C ARG A 46 -11.28 -5.59 -2.32
N PHE A 47 -10.61 -5.65 -3.46
CA PHE A 47 -10.74 -4.67 -4.54
C PHE A 47 -11.67 -5.13 -5.64
N LEU A 48 -12.01 -6.40 -5.68
CA LEU A 48 -12.77 -7.00 -6.78
C LEU A 48 -14.13 -6.32 -6.95
N ASN A 49 -14.38 -5.80 -8.15
CA ASN A 49 -15.59 -5.07 -8.49
C ASN A 49 -15.83 -3.81 -7.65
N LYS A 50 -14.79 -3.28 -7.04
CA LYS A 50 -14.86 -2.05 -6.24
C LYS A 50 -14.33 -0.85 -7.02
N ARG A 51 -14.97 0.29 -6.79
CA ARG A 51 -14.46 1.59 -7.23
C ARG A 51 -13.56 2.11 -6.13
N VAL A 52 -12.28 2.27 -6.45
CA VAL A 52 -11.24 2.54 -5.46
C VAL A 52 -10.71 3.95 -5.62
N VAL A 53 -10.69 4.69 -4.53
CA VAL A 53 -9.86 5.88 -4.40
C VAL A 53 -8.51 5.42 -3.83
N LEU A 54 -7.44 5.66 -4.58
CA LEU A 54 -6.08 5.34 -4.14
C LEU A 54 -5.46 6.60 -3.53
N TYR A 55 -5.12 6.56 -2.27
CA TYR A 55 -4.46 7.65 -1.56
C TYR A 55 -3.00 7.33 -1.37
N GLY A 56 -2.14 8.13 -1.99
CA GLY A 56 -0.69 7.97 -1.95
C GLY A 56 -0.10 7.68 -3.31
N ALA A 57 0.93 8.42 -3.69
CA ALA A 57 1.59 8.29 -5.00
C ALA A 57 3.11 8.09 -4.87
N GLY A 58 3.59 7.72 -3.70
CA GLY A 58 4.97 7.27 -3.51
C GLY A 58 5.19 5.89 -4.13
N GLY A 59 6.31 5.25 -3.80
CA GLY A 59 6.65 3.95 -4.36
C GLY A 59 5.57 2.90 -4.17
N PHE A 60 5.02 2.81 -2.96
CA PHE A 60 3.92 1.89 -2.66
C PHE A 60 2.68 2.22 -3.48
N GLY A 61 2.30 3.49 -3.54
CA GLY A 61 1.13 3.93 -4.30
C GLY A 61 1.25 3.63 -5.78
N GLN A 62 2.42 3.84 -6.36
CA GLN A 62 2.68 3.55 -7.77
C GLN A 62 2.61 2.05 -8.06
N GLU A 63 3.15 1.21 -7.19
CA GLU A 63 3.05 -0.25 -7.32
C GLU A 63 1.59 -0.69 -7.22
N MET A 64 0.84 -0.11 -6.28
CA MET A 64 -0.57 -0.42 -6.10
C MET A 64 -1.40 -0.01 -7.31
N TYR A 65 -1.14 1.19 -7.83
CA TYR A 65 -1.80 1.68 -9.04
C TYR A 65 -1.58 0.72 -10.22
N ARG A 66 -0.33 0.32 -10.43
CA ARG A 66 0.02 -0.60 -11.51
C ARG A 66 -0.68 -1.94 -11.33
N ALA A 67 -0.64 -2.49 -10.12
CA ALA A 67 -1.21 -3.79 -9.82
C ALA A 67 -2.73 -3.82 -10.05
N LEU A 68 -3.43 -2.81 -9.56
CA LEU A 68 -4.88 -2.75 -9.74
C LEU A 68 -5.26 -2.52 -11.20
N THR A 69 -4.51 -1.68 -11.90
CA THR A 69 -4.76 -1.36 -13.31
C THR A 69 -4.46 -2.56 -14.21
N GLU A 70 -3.31 -3.18 -14.06
CA GLU A 70 -2.91 -4.33 -14.88
C GLU A 70 -3.65 -5.61 -14.50
N GLY A 71 -3.86 -5.82 -13.20
CA GLY A 71 -4.54 -7.01 -12.69
C GLY A 71 -6.05 -7.00 -12.86
N LYS A 72 -6.62 -5.85 -13.18
CA LYS A 72 -8.07 -5.66 -13.35
C LYS A 72 -8.88 -6.14 -12.15
N CYS A 73 -8.30 -6.04 -10.96
CA CYS A 73 -8.95 -6.47 -9.72
C CYS A 73 -10.03 -5.49 -9.27
N GLY A 74 -9.81 -4.20 -9.52
CA GLY A 74 -10.73 -3.13 -9.17
C GLY A 74 -10.56 -1.97 -10.12
N GLU A 75 -11.42 -0.97 -10.00
CA GLU A 75 -11.37 0.23 -10.81
C GLU A 75 -10.86 1.38 -9.97
N ILE A 76 -9.74 1.99 -10.35
CA ILE A 76 -9.26 3.20 -9.69
C ILE A 76 -10.01 4.39 -10.29
N VAL A 77 -10.90 4.98 -9.51
CA VAL A 77 -11.71 6.13 -9.94
C VAL A 77 -11.01 7.45 -9.64
N CYS A 78 -10.08 7.46 -8.69
CA CYS A 78 -9.36 8.66 -8.31
C CYS A 78 -8.04 8.26 -7.64
N TRP A 79 -6.96 8.90 -8.03
CA TRP A 79 -5.65 8.71 -7.41
C TRP A 79 -5.21 10.04 -6.84
N VAL A 80 -5.03 10.13 -5.53
CA VAL A 80 -4.78 11.39 -4.85
C VAL A 80 -3.52 11.34 -3.99
N ASP A 81 -2.89 12.49 -3.83
CA ASP A 81 -1.75 12.69 -2.95
C ASP A 81 -1.63 14.18 -2.63
N LYS A 82 -1.20 14.51 -1.42
CA LYS A 82 -0.95 15.89 -1.04
C LYS A 82 0.11 16.56 -1.92
N ARG A 83 1.04 15.78 -2.44
CA ARG A 83 2.09 16.23 -3.36
C ARG A 83 1.70 16.04 -4.82
N TYR A 84 0.44 16.09 -5.15
CA TYR A 84 -0.06 15.79 -6.48
C TYR A 84 0.61 16.61 -7.59
N ARG A 85 1.04 17.84 -7.32
CA ARG A 85 1.69 18.68 -8.33
C ARG A 85 3.01 18.10 -8.79
N ILE A 86 3.82 17.59 -7.85
CA ILE A 86 5.10 16.96 -8.15
C ILE A 86 4.89 15.71 -9.01
N TYR A 87 3.92 14.88 -8.63
CA TYR A 87 3.64 13.65 -9.36
C TYR A 87 3.07 13.91 -10.75
N ARG A 88 2.26 14.95 -10.91
CA ARG A 88 1.79 15.37 -12.23
C ARG A 88 2.93 15.79 -13.15
N GLU A 89 3.91 16.50 -12.62
CA GLU A 89 5.11 16.85 -13.38
C GLU A 89 5.88 15.62 -13.85
N LEU A 90 5.81 14.54 -13.09
CA LEU A 90 6.40 13.25 -13.46
C LEU A 90 5.53 12.44 -14.44
N GLY A 91 4.40 12.97 -14.86
CA GLY A 91 3.51 12.29 -15.80
C GLY A 91 2.50 11.34 -15.16
N LEU A 92 2.34 11.37 -13.83
CA LEU A 92 1.38 10.52 -13.14
C LEU A 92 0.01 11.20 -13.02
N PRO A 93 -1.10 10.48 -13.22
CA PRO A 93 -2.45 11.05 -13.17
C PRO A 93 -2.95 11.20 -11.73
N VAL A 94 -2.22 11.96 -10.93
CA VAL A 94 -2.51 12.16 -9.51
C VAL A 94 -3.21 13.50 -9.30
N SER A 95 -4.25 13.49 -8.48
CA SER A 95 -5.06 14.66 -8.17
C SER A 95 -4.93 15.07 -6.72
N ALA A 96 -5.45 16.25 -6.39
CA ALA A 96 -5.50 16.71 -5.01
C ALA A 96 -6.46 15.86 -4.18
N PRO A 97 -6.20 15.68 -2.87
CA PRO A 97 -7.09 14.90 -2.01
C PRO A 97 -8.54 15.37 -1.99
N GLU A 98 -8.79 16.64 -2.25
CA GLU A 98 -10.14 17.23 -2.31
C GLU A 98 -11.00 16.61 -3.42
N GLU A 99 -10.40 16.02 -4.44
CA GLU A 99 -11.12 15.33 -5.50
C GLU A 99 -11.95 14.14 -5.00
N ILE A 100 -11.62 13.60 -3.84
CA ILE A 100 -12.39 12.50 -3.24
C ILE A 100 -13.86 12.88 -3.07
N THR A 101 -14.14 14.13 -2.75
CA THR A 101 -15.50 14.59 -2.48
C THR A 101 -16.40 14.57 -3.72
N VAL A 102 -15.82 14.59 -4.91
CA VAL A 102 -16.59 14.57 -6.17
C VAL A 102 -16.53 13.20 -6.88
N CYS A 103 -15.86 12.22 -6.30
CA CYS A 103 -15.77 10.88 -6.85
C CYS A 103 -16.85 9.98 -6.26
N ALA A 104 -17.42 9.12 -7.09
CA ALA A 104 -18.26 8.01 -6.62
C ALA A 104 -17.35 6.79 -6.41
N TYR A 105 -17.27 6.31 -5.18
CA TYR A 105 -16.35 5.24 -4.82
C TYR A 105 -16.98 4.28 -3.80
N ASP A 106 -16.39 3.11 -3.71
CA ASP A 106 -16.79 2.08 -2.73
C ASP A 106 -15.80 2.00 -1.59
N MET A 107 -14.52 2.31 -1.85
CA MET A 107 -13.47 2.26 -0.82
C MET A 107 -12.37 3.28 -1.10
N VAL A 108 -11.70 3.69 -0.03
CA VAL A 108 -10.45 4.45 -0.07
C VAL A 108 -9.34 3.56 0.45
N PHE A 109 -8.33 3.31 -0.37
CA PHE A 109 -7.15 2.56 0.05
C PHE A 109 -5.98 3.50 0.23
N ILE A 110 -5.43 3.54 1.44
CA ILE A 110 -4.28 4.38 1.77
C ILE A 110 -3.01 3.57 1.54
N ALA A 111 -2.29 3.90 0.46
CA ALA A 111 -1.06 3.22 0.07
C ALA A 111 0.15 3.96 0.64
N VAL A 112 0.29 3.91 1.96
CA VAL A 112 1.40 4.50 2.71
C VAL A 112 1.98 3.42 3.61
N LEU A 113 3.30 3.37 3.73
CA LEU A 113 3.99 2.32 4.47
C LEU A 113 3.86 2.47 5.98
N ASP A 114 3.86 3.71 6.48
CA ASP A 114 3.79 3.98 7.90
C ASP A 114 2.34 3.94 8.38
N THR A 115 2.02 2.96 9.22
CA THR A 115 0.65 2.77 9.72
C THR A 115 0.18 3.94 10.60
N GLN A 116 1.08 4.63 11.28
CA GLN A 116 0.71 5.83 12.05
C GLN A 116 0.29 6.96 11.12
N VAL A 117 0.99 7.12 10.01
CA VAL A 117 0.61 8.09 8.97
C VAL A 117 -0.73 7.71 8.36
N CYS A 118 -0.94 6.42 8.08
CA CYS A 118 -2.24 5.93 7.59
C CYS A 118 -3.37 6.29 8.55
N GLY A 119 -3.17 6.10 9.85
CA GLY A 119 -4.16 6.45 10.85
C GLY A 119 -4.50 7.94 10.87
N ARG A 120 -3.49 8.79 10.72
CA ARG A 120 -3.71 10.25 10.64
C ARG A 120 -4.45 10.66 9.38
N ILE A 121 -4.10 10.06 8.24
CA ILE A 121 -4.80 10.31 6.98
C ILE A 121 -6.24 9.86 7.09
N ALA A 122 -6.49 8.68 7.66
CA ALA A 122 -7.84 8.18 7.86
C ALA A 122 -8.68 9.12 8.72
N ALA A 123 -8.12 9.60 9.83
CA ALA A 123 -8.80 10.55 10.71
C ALA A 123 -9.15 11.86 9.99
N GLU A 124 -8.23 12.37 9.18
CA GLU A 124 -8.44 13.57 8.39
C GLU A 124 -9.55 13.36 7.35
N LEU A 125 -9.56 12.22 6.69
CA LEU A 125 -10.60 11.88 5.71
C LEU A 125 -11.97 11.77 6.36
N VAL A 126 -12.07 11.19 7.56
CA VAL A 126 -13.31 11.11 8.30
C VAL A 126 -13.83 12.51 8.64
N LYS A 127 -12.96 13.42 9.02
CA LYS A 127 -13.33 14.82 9.27
C LYS A 127 -13.87 15.51 8.01
N GLN A 128 -13.41 15.09 6.86
CA GLN A 128 -13.86 15.63 5.57
C GLN A 128 -15.13 14.96 5.05
N GLY A 129 -15.69 14.02 5.80
CA GLY A 129 -16.95 13.38 5.46
C GLY A 129 -16.84 11.99 4.82
N VAL A 130 -15.64 11.41 4.76
CA VAL A 130 -15.47 10.06 4.27
C VAL A 130 -15.90 9.05 5.34
N ASP A 131 -16.71 8.08 4.94
CA ASP A 131 -17.17 7.01 5.84
C ASP A 131 -15.95 6.17 6.29
N GLU A 132 -15.77 6.08 7.60
CA GLU A 132 -14.67 5.32 8.20
C GLU A 132 -14.63 3.86 7.72
N GLU A 133 -15.80 3.25 7.53
CA GLU A 133 -15.90 1.86 7.07
C GLU A 133 -15.37 1.65 5.65
N LYS A 134 -15.29 2.72 4.87
CA LYS A 134 -14.77 2.66 3.50
C LYS A 134 -13.26 2.83 3.44
N ILE A 135 -12.63 3.24 4.52
CA ILE A 135 -11.17 3.50 4.55
C ILE A 135 -10.44 2.22 4.97
N THR A 136 -9.44 1.87 4.17
CA THR A 136 -8.62 0.68 4.47
C THR A 136 -7.16 0.96 4.15
N TYR A 137 -6.27 0.26 4.85
CA TYR A 137 -4.83 0.25 4.59
C TYR A 137 -4.25 -1.06 5.12
N ILE A 138 -3.01 -1.36 4.77
CA ILE A 138 -2.38 -2.60 5.18
C ILE A 138 -1.78 -2.47 6.58
N GLU A 139 -2.24 -3.34 7.48
CA GLU A 139 -1.61 -3.56 8.77
C GLU A 139 -1.24 -5.04 8.82
N PRO A 140 0.06 -5.41 8.70
CA PRO A 140 0.41 -6.82 8.70
C PRO A 140 0.21 -7.41 10.08
N ALA A 141 -0.41 -8.58 10.12
CA ALA A 141 -0.44 -9.38 11.33
C ALA A 141 0.97 -9.88 11.65
N GLN A 142 1.24 -10.18 12.92
CA GLN A 142 2.55 -10.71 13.33
C GLN A 142 2.91 -11.98 12.57
N SER A 143 1.94 -12.84 12.30
CA SER A 143 2.14 -14.06 11.51
C SER A 143 2.63 -13.78 10.09
N GLU A 144 2.11 -12.73 9.45
CA GLU A 144 2.53 -12.33 8.11
C GLU A 144 3.96 -11.81 8.11
N ILE A 145 4.33 -11.07 9.14
CA ILE A 145 5.70 -10.58 9.32
C ILE A 145 6.67 -11.76 9.49
N GLU A 146 6.30 -12.76 10.28
CA GLU A 146 7.10 -13.96 10.51
C GLU A 146 7.30 -14.76 9.22
N ILE A 147 6.26 -14.90 8.42
CA ILE A 147 6.35 -15.56 7.10
C ILE A 147 7.32 -14.81 6.20
N LEU A 148 7.20 -13.49 6.15
CA LEU A 148 8.08 -12.66 5.33
C LEU A 148 9.54 -12.76 5.79
N LEU A 149 9.77 -12.74 7.10
CA LEU A 149 11.11 -12.94 7.67
C LEU A 149 11.69 -14.28 7.26
N SER A 150 10.91 -15.35 7.32
CA SER A 150 11.34 -16.69 6.90
C SER A 150 11.78 -16.72 5.45
N ILE A 151 11.04 -16.05 4.58
CA ILE A 151 11.36 -15.95 3.14
C ILE A 151 12.68 -15.20 2.96
N LEU A 152 12.87 -14.09 3.66
CA LEU A 152 14.09 -13.29 3.58
C LEU A 152 15.31 -14.08 4.08
N GLU A 153 15.17 -14.81 5.18
CA GLU A 153 16.23 -15.64 5.73
C GLU A 153 16.59 -16.79 4.80
N ALA A 154 15.63 -17.45 4.20
CA ALA A 154 15.86 -18.49 3.21
C ALA A 154 16.62 -17.94 2.00
N GLY A 155 16.27 -16.74 1.54
CA GLY A 155 16.98 -16.06 0.47
C GLY A 155 18.41 -15.68 0.83
N SER A 156 18.70 -15.43 2.10
CA SER A 156 20.03 -15.04 2.57
C SER A 156 20.98 -16.23 2.80
N THR A 157 20.48 -17.45 2.88
CA THR A 157 21.29 -18.65 3.11
C THR A 157 21.80 -19.28 1.81
N VAL A 158 21.34 -18.82 0.69
CA VAL A 158 21.78 -19.25 -0.62
C VAL A 158 22.87 -18.31 -1.15
#